data_c2ca485afb29a8b47ce4781b1ed055b7
#
_entry.id   c2ca485afb29a8b47ce4781b1ed055b7
#
_cell.length_a   1.000
_cell.length_b   1.000
_cell.length_c   1.000
_cell.angle_alpha   90.00
_cell.angle_beta   90.00
_cell.angle_gamma   90.00
#
_symmetry.space_group_name_H-M   'P 1'
#
loop_
_entity.id
_entity.type
_entity.pdbx_description
1 polymer ?
#
loop_
_entity_poly.entity_id
_entity_poly.type
_entity_poly.pdbx_seq_one_letter_code
_entity_poly.pdbx_strand_id
1 'polypeptide(L)'
;MSELLGSVLIANRGEIALRIIRACKELGIKSVLAYSEGDRDSLPVKEADKAVCIGPANAAKSYNSPELVVSAAMAYKVDAIHPGYGFLSEKADFVKMVEDEEIGFVGPSSEHIRRMGDKIEAKRIAQSAGVPTVPGSDGVVTEFDEALEVAKQTGFDIQGTEGGYTE
;
A
#
# COMPACT_ATOMS: atom_id res chain seq x y z
N MET A 1 6.03 -7.88 26.59
CA MET A 1 6.51 -6.62 25.97
C MET A 1 6.75 -6.94 24.51
N SER A 2 6.01 -6.32 23.58
CA SER A 2 6.34 -6.45 22.17
C SER A 2 7.76 -5.91 21.98
N GLU A 3 8.66 -6.72 21.48
CA GLU A 3 9.99 -6.23 21.10
C GLU A 3 9.77 -5.11 20.07
N LEU A 4 10.29 -3.94 20.37
CA LEU A 4 10.34 -2.84 19.40
C LEU A 4 11.19 -3.32 18.21
N LEU A 5 10.73 -3.00 17.00
CA LEU A 5 11.50 -3.26 15.79
C LEU A 5 12.89 -2.63 15.93
N GLY A 6 13.94 -3.38 15.63
CA GLY A 6 15.31 -2.87 15.66
C GLY A 6 15.67 -2.09 14.38
N SER A 7 15.07 -2.47 13.25
CA SER A 7 15.35 -1.87 11.93
C SER A 7 14.17 -1.96 10.98
N VAL A 8 14.01 -0.94 10.13
CA VAL A 8 12.92 -0.84 9.15
C VAL A 8 13.45 -0.40 7.79
N LEU A 9 13.10 -1.13 6.72
CA LEU A 9 13.27 -0.66 5.35
C LEU A 9 12.12 0.27 4.99
N ILE A 10 12.43 1.45 4.48
CA ILE A 10 11.47 2.44 4.03
C ILE A 10 11.36 2.35 2.50
N ALA A 11 10.24 1.83 2.02
CA ALA A 11 9.94 1.62 0.61
C ALA A 11 9.11 2.78 0.03
N ASN A 12 9.62 3.99 0.18
CA ASN A 12 8.98 5.22 -0.30
C ASN A 12 10.03 6.33 -0.52
N ARG A 13 9.60 7.49 -1.03
CA ARG A 13 10.47 8.62 -1.36
C ARG A 13 9.93 9.94 -0.80
N GLY A 14 10.70 11.01 -1.02
CA GLY A 14 10.27 12.38 -0.76
C GLY A 14 9.93 12.64 0.72
N GLU A 15 8.88 13.41 0.94
CA GLU A 15 8.47 13.82 2.29
C GLU A 15 8.04 12.65 3.16
N ILE A 16 7.40 11.62 2.57
CA ILE A 16 6.94 10.45 3.30
C ILE A 16 8.11 9.63 3.83
N ALA A 17 9.11 9.39 3.01
CA ALA A 17 10.32 8.71 3.47
C ALA A 17 10.98 9.49 4.62
N LEU A 18 11.07 10.81 4.49
CA LEU A 18 11.65 11.67 5.53
C LEU A 18 10.83 11.61 6.84
N ARG A 19 9.51 11.60 6.76
CA ARG A 19 8.63 11.47 7.92
C ARG A 19 8.87 10.16 8.67
N ILE A 20 8.95 9.06 7.93
CA ILE A 20 9.19 7.73 8.51
C ILE A 20 10.59 7.67 9.14
N ILE A 21 11.63 8.21 8.48
CA ILE A 21 12.98 8.28 9.01
C ILE A 21 13.00 9.02 10.37
N ARG A 22 12.32 10.15 10.45
CA ARG A 22 12.23 10.93 11.69
C ARG A 22 11.53 10.16 12.81
N ALA A 23 10.42 9.49 12.50
CA ALA A 23 9.74 8.62 13.46
C ALA A 23 10.64 7.46 13.92
N CYS A 24 11.37 6.83 13.01
CA CYS A 24 12.36 5.80 13.38
C CYS A 24 13.43 6.35 14.35
N LYS A 25 13.97 7.53 14.08
CA LYS A 25 14.96 8.18 14.96
C LYS A 25 14.40 8.46 16.37
N GLU A 26 13.16 8.97 16.47
CA GLU A 26 12.49 9.22 17.75
C GLU A 26 12.26 7.94 18.56
N LEU A 27 12.00 6.82 17.87
CA LEU A 27 11.74 5.51 18.48
C LEU A 27 13.01 4.68 18.70
N GLY A 28 14.19 5.15 18.27
CA GLY A 28 15.45 4.40 18.34
C GLY A 28 15.54 3.23 17.36
N ILE A 29 14.73 3.24 16.28
CA ILE A 29 14.68 2.22 15.22
C ILE A 29 15.66 2.61 14.12
N LYS A 30 16.47 1.69 13.63
CA LYS A 30 17.38 1.94 12.51
C LYS A 30 16.60 2.02 11.18
N SER A 31 16.80 3.11 10.45
CA SER A 31 16.19 3.32 9.14
C SER A 31 17.10 2.87 8.01
N VAL A 32 16.55 2.08 7.08
CA VAL A 32 17.19 1.72 5.81
C VAL A 32 16.30 2.26 4.70
N LEU A 33 16.77 3.24 3.93
CA LEU A 33 15.99 3.83 2.85
C LEU A 33 16.27 3.13 1.52
N ALA A 34 15.24 2.60 0.86
CA ALA A 34 15.29 2.21 -0.53
C ALA A 34 15.07 3.45 -1.42
N TYR A 35 16.01 3.75 -2.32
CA TYR A 35 15.91 4.93 -3.20
C TYR A 35 16.23 4.59 -4.66
N SER A 36 15.66 5.33 -5.61
CA SER A 36 16.04 5.27 -7.02
C SER A 36 17.23 6.19 -7.34
N GLU A 37 17.93 5.94 -8.44
CA GLU A 37 19.04 6.81 -8.88
C GLU A 37 18.67 8.30 -8.94
N GLY A 38 17.42 8.60 -9.33
CA GLY A 38 16.91 9.97 -9.40
C GLY A 38 16.78 10.67 -8.05
N ASP A 39 16.73 9.92 -6.95
CA ASP A 39 16.57 10.43 -5.58
C ASP A 39 17.89 10.40 -4.79
N ARG A 40 19.02 10.07 -5.41
CA ARG A 40 20.34 9.90 -4.76
C ARG A 40 20.76 11.06 -3.86
N ASP A 41 20.50 12.27 -4.27
CA ASP A 41 20.91 13.49 -3.55
C ASP A 41 19.80 14.07 -2.65
N SER A 42 18.68 13.34 -2.52
CA SER A 42 17.53 13.77 -1.74
C SER A 42 17.82 13.83 -0.23
N LEU A 43 17.02 14.62 0.48
CA LEU A 43 17.15 14.77 1.92
C LEU A 43 16.92 13.43 2.67
N PRO A 44 15.94 12.59 2.32
CA PRO A 44 15.78 11.28 2.96
C PRO A 44 17.04 10.40 2.88
N VAL A 45 17.75 10.40 1.74
CA VAL A 45 19.00 9.63 1.58
C VAL A 45 20.07 10.10 2.55
N LYS A 46 20.16 11.41 2.81
CA LYS A 46 21.13 12.03 3.73
C LYS A 46 20.77 11.80 5.20
N GLU A 47 19.48 11.66 5.48
CA GLU A 47 18.95 11.56 6.85
C GLU A 47 18.81 10.11 7.36
N ALA A 48 18.69 9.11 6.48
CA ALA A 48 18.57 7.71 6.86
C ALA A 48 19.90 7.17 7.46
N ASP A 49 19.80 6.20 8.37
CA ASP A 49 20.98 5.52 8.91
C ASP A 49 21.73 4.72 7.85
N LYS A 50 20.99 4.14 6.89
CA LYS A 50 21.51 3.50 5.69
C LYS A 50 20.60 3.79 4.52
N ALA A 51 21.16 3.76 3.29
CA ALA A 51 20.40 3.91 2.06
C ALA A 51 20.91 2.94 1.00
N VAL A 52 19.99 2.36 0.23
CA VAL A 52 20.27 1.41 -0.84
C VAL A 52 19.58 1.84 -2.13
N CYS A 53 20.36 1.91 -3.22
CA CYS A 53 19.79 2.18 -4.53
C CYS A 53 19.13 0.91 -5.07
N ILE A 54 17.83 1.00 -5.37
CA ILE A 54 17.00 -0.11 -5.86
C ILE A 54 16.74 -0.04 -7.37
N GLY A 55 17.38 0.87 -8.10
CA GLY A 55 17.25 0.93 -9.55
C GLY A 55 17.17 2.34 -10.12
N PRO A 56 16.86 2.47 -11.42
CA PRO A 56 16.83 3.75 -12.13
C PRO A 56 15.69 4.66 -11.64
N ALA A 57 15.68 5.90 -12.12
CA ALA A 57 14.67 6.91 -11.76
C ALA A 57 13.22 6.50 -12.13
N ASN A 58 13.05 5.58 -13.09
CA ASN A 58 11.73 5.05 -13.46
C ASN A 58 11.15 4.21 -12.32
N ALA A 59 10.02 4.63 -11.76
CA ALA A 59 9.38 3.96 -10.64
C ALA A 59 8.98 2.50 -10.93
N ALA A 60 8.60 2.16 -12.17
CA ALA A 60 8.27 0.78 -12.55
C ALA A 60 9.48 -0.16 -12.46
N LYS A 61 10.69 0.37 -12.48
CA LYS A 61 11.96 -0.38 -12.39
C LYS A 61 12.70 -0.14 -11.07
N SER A 62 12.02 0.41 -10.07
CA SER A 62 12.55 0.72 -8.75
C SER A 62 11.46 0.59 -7.69
N TYR A 63 10.78 1.67 -7.30
CA TYR A 63 9.79 1.70 -6.22
C TYR A 63 8.58 0.78 -6.42
N ASN A 64 8.18 0.50 -7.66
CA ASN A 64 7.08 -0.41 -8.01
C ASN A 64 7.55 -1.83 -8.37
N SER A 65 8.79 -2.22 -8.04
CA SER A 65 9.27 -3.59 -8.16
C SER A 65 9.29 -4.25 -6.78
N PRO A 66 8.33 -5.18 -6.49
CA PRO A 66 8.31 -5.94 -5.26
C PRO A 66 9.61 -6.67 -4.98
N GLU A 67 10.19 -7.30 -6.00
CA GLU A 67 11.40 -8.12 -5.90
C GLU A 67 12.61 -7.31 -5.45
N LEU A 68 12.78 -6.09 -5.98
CA LEU A 68 13.89 -5.21 -5.61
C LEU A 68 13.77 -4.73 -4.17
N VAL A 69 12.54 -4.39 -3.74
CA VAL A 69 12.28 -3.94 -2.37
C VAL A 69 12.50 -5.07 -1.37
N VAL A 70 11.95 -6.27 -1.65
CA VAL A 70 12.14 -7.44 -0.78
C VAL A 70 13.60 -7.87 -0.73
N SER A 71 14.29 -7.91 -1.88
CA SER A 71 15.73 -8.24 -1.94
C SER A 71 16.57 -7.26 -1.12
N ALA A 72 16.24 -5.96 -1.16
CA ALA A 72 16.92 -4.96 -0.34
C ALA A 72 16.66 -5.19 1.16
N ALA A 73 15.44 -5.53 1.55
CA ALA A 73 15.09 -5.83 2.94
C ALA A 73 15.85 -7.05 3.47
N MET A 74 15.91 -8.11 2.69
CA MET A 74 16.67 -9.33 3.02
C MET A 74 18.18 -9.05 3.13
N ALA A 75 18.76 -8.31 2.16
CA ALA A 75 20.19 -8.00 2.15
C ALA A 75 20.61 -7.18 3.38
N TYR A 76 19.75 -6.29 3.86
CA TYR A 76 19.99 -5.48 5.05
C TYR A 76 19.51 -6.13 6.34
N LYS A 77 18.84 -7.28 6.25
CA LYS A 77 18.29 -8.06 7.39
C LYS A 77 17.44 -7.16 8.30
N VAL A 78 16.52 -6.43 7.70
CA VAL A 78 15.62 -5.57 8.46
C VAL A 78 14.49 -6.38 9.10
N ASP A 79 13.96 -5.92 10.21
CA ASP A 79 12.86 -6.59 10.91
C ASP A 79 11.51 -6.34 10.24
N ALA A 80 11.37 -5.19 9.55
CA ALA A 80 10.12 -4.85 8.88
C ALA A 80 10.32 -3.94 7.67
N ILE A 81 9.29 -3.87 6.81
CA ILE A 81 9.17 -2.91 5.71
C ILE A 81 8.03 -1.93 6.01
N HIS A 82 8.31 -0.63 5.89
CA HIS A 82 7.30 0.42 5.92
C HIS A 82 7.08 0.96 4.50
N PRO A 83 5.91 0.71 3.88
CA PRO A 83 5.66 1.10 2.49
C PRO A 83 5.32 2.60 2.34
N GLY A 84 5.00 3.29 3.44
CA GLY A 84 4.36 4.61 3.36
C GLY A 84 2.96 4.51 2.77
N TYR A 85 2.66 5.36 1.78
CA TYR A 85 1.45 5.28 0.95
C TYR A 85 1.81 5.32 -0.53
N GLY A 86 0.90 4.86 -1.40
CA GLY A 86 1.16 4.71 -2.84
C GLY A 86 2.13 3.56 -3.14
N PHE A 87 2.70 3.54 -4.33
CA PHE A 87 3.61 2.47 -4.79
C PHE A 87 3.08 1.05 -4.46
N LEU A 88 3.75 0.36 -3.56
CA LEU A 88 3.44 -1.03 -3.19
C LEU A 88 2.56 -1.15 -1.94
N SER A 89 2.16 -0.04 -1.30
CA SER A 89 1.45 -0.06 -0.01
C SER A 89 0.11 -0.80 -0.04
N GLU A 90 -0.56 -0.84 -1.20
CA GLU A 90 -1.86 -1.47 -1.39
C GLU A 90 -1.79 -2.71 -2.31
N LYS A 91 -0.59 -3.26 -2.52
CA LYS A 91 -0.38 -4.45 -3.35
C LYS A 91 -0.33 -5.71 -2.48
N ALA A 92 -1.45 -6.44 -2.45
CA ALA A 92 -1.57 -7.66 -1.65
C ALA A 92 -0.47 -8.69 -1.95
N ASP A 93 -0.09 -8.84 -3.22
CA ASP A 93 0.93 -9.81 -3.63
C ASP A 93 2.33 -9.40 -3.14
N PHE A 94 2.63 -8.09 -3.08
CA PHE A 94 3.85 -7.60 -2.45
C PHE A 94 3.88 -7.92 -0.96
N VAL A 95 2.78 -7.64 -0.26
CA VAL A 95 2.71 -7.92 1.19
C VAL A 95 2.84 -9.42 1.44
N LYS A 96 2.24 -10.27 0.59
CA LYS A 96 2.40 -11.72 0.67
C LYS A 96 3.86 -12.14 0.51
N MET A 97 4.61 -11.54 -0.44
CA MET A 97 6.06 -11.81 -0.57
C MET A 97 6.83 -11.43 0.69
N VAL A 98 6.49 -10.31 1.32
CA VAL A 98 7.12 -9.86 2.57
C VAL A 98 6.83 -10.84 3.72
N GLU A 99 5.56 -11.29 3.83
CA GLU A 99 5.13 -12.28 4.83
C GLU A 99 5.84 -13.63 4.64
N ASP A 100 6.03 -14.08 3.40
CA ASP A 100 6.69 -15.35 3.07
C ASP A 100 8.19 -15.37 3.44
N GLU A 101 8.82 -14.21 3.48
CA GLU A 101 10.21 -14.01 3.93
C GLU A 101 10.31 -13.75 5.45
N GLU A 102 9.21 -13.93 6.19
CA GLU A 102 9.12 -13.68 7.64
C GLU A 102 9.55 -12.26 8.06
N ILE A 103 9.44 -11.29 7.14
CA ILE A 103 9.69 -9.88 7.39
C ILE A 103 8.39 -9.21 7.81
N GLY A 104 8.42 -8.39 8.86
CA GLY A 104 7.25 -7.62 9.29
C GLY A 104 6.81 -6.62 8.22
N PHE A 105 5.50 -6.42 8.07
CA PHE A 105 4.95 -5.37 7.23
C PHE A 105 4.25 -4.32 8.09
N VAL A 106 4.63 -3.06 7.96
CA VAL A 106 3.98 -1.96 8.68
C VAL A 106 2.71 -1.56 7.92
N GLY A 107 1.66 -2.32 8.17
CA GLY A 107 0.37 -2.19 7.49
C GLY A 107 -0.53 -3.41 7.74
N PRO A 108 -1.68 -3.50 7.03
CA PRO A 108 -2.55 -4.66 7.10
C PRO A 108 -1.91 -5.89 6.46
N SER A 109 -2.41 -7.09 6.78
CA SER A 109 -1.99 -8.32 6.12
C SER A 109 -2.38 -8.36 4.63
N SER A 110 -1.69 -9.19 3.86
CA SER A 110 -1.98 -9.41 2.44
C SER A 110 -3.44 -9.79 2.19
N GLU A 111 -4.02 -10.61 3.07
CA GLU A 111 -5.43 -11.00 3.00
C GLU A 111 -6.36 -9.80 3.21
N HIS A 112 -6.10 -8.95 4.21
CA HIS A 112 -6.92 -7.77 4.46
C HIS A 112 -6.85 -6.78 3.29
N ILE A 113 -5.65 -6.55 2.74
CA ILE A 113 -5.49 -5.66 1.59
C ILE A 113 -6.27 -6.20 0.37
N ARG A 114 -6.21 -7.52 0.12
CA ARG A 114 -6.94 -8.14 -1.01
C ARG A 114 -8.45 -7.99 -0.84
N ARG A 115 -8.98 -8.28 0.34
CA ARG A 115 -10.41 -8.20 0.64
C ARG A 115 -10.94 -6.77 0.61
N MET A 116 -10.17 -5.80 1.11
CA MET A 116 -10.57 -4.39 1.12
C MET A 116 -10.29 -3.68 -0.21
N GLY A 117 -9.47 -4.26 -1.08
CA GLY A 117 -9.21 -3.75 -2.42
C GLY A 117 -10.34 -4.03 -3.42
N ASP A 118 -11.21 -5.01 -3.15
CA ASP A 118 -12.43 -5.26 -3.90
C ASP A 118 -13.58 -4.46 -3.30
N LYS A 119 -14.17 -3.54 -4.08
CA LYS A 119 -15.24 -2.65 -3.61
C LYS A 119 -16.47 -3.39 -3.11
N ILE A 120 -16.84 -4.51 -3.78
CA ILE A 120 -18.03 -5.30 -3.44
C ILE A 120 -17.77 -6.06 -2.14
N GLU A 121 -16.63 -6.71 -2.05
CA GLU A 121 -16.23 -7.46 -0.84
C GLU A 121 -16.05 -6.50 0.35
N ALA A 122 -15.41 -5.35 0.15
CA ALA A 122 -15.26 -4.33 1.18
C ALA A 122 -16.61 -3.83 1.70
N LYS A 123 -17.60 -3.59 0.81
CA LYS A 123 -18.96 -3.19 1.18
C LYS A 123 -19.65 -4.29 2.01
N ARG A 124 -19.54 -5.56 1.60
CA ARG A 124 -20.10 -6.70 2.35
C ARG A 124 -19.48 -6.84 3.74
N ILE A 125 -18.16 -6.70 3.84
CA ILE A 125 -17.45 -6.73 5.13
C ILE A 125 -17.94 -5.60 6.04
N ALA A 126 -18.03 -4.38 5.53
CA ALA A 126 -18.53 -3.24 6.29
C ALA A 126 -19.95 -3.45 6.78
N GLN A 127 -20.85 -3.93 5.92
CA GLN A 127 -22.24 -4.24 6.28
C GLN A 127 -22.32 -5.33 7.35
N SER A 128 -21.53 -6.41 7.21
CA SER A 128 -21.51 -7.51 8.19
C SER A 128 -20.99 -7.07 9.57
N ALA A 129 -20.14 -6.03 9.59
CA ALA A 129 -19.64 -5.40 10.81
C ALA A 129 -20.59 -4.31 11.37
N GLY A 130 -21.76 -4.10 10.77
CA GLY A 130 -22.71 -3.06 11.18
C GLY A 130 -22.28 -1.64 10.84
N VAL A 131 -21.29 -1.46 9.98
CA VAL A 131 -20.84 -0.13 9.52
C VAL A 131 -21.81 0.37 8.45
N PRO A 132 -22.35 1.61 8.57
CA PRO A 132 -23.19 2.19 7.55
C PRO A 132 -22.45 2.29 6.21
N THR A 133 -23.07 1.85 5.14
CA THR A 133 -22.54 1.94 3.77
C THR A 133 -23.41 2.81 2.90
N VAL A 134 -22.79 3.41 1.88
CA VAL A 134 -23.56 4.17 0.87
C VAL A 134 -24.54 3.21 0.18
N PRO A 135 -25.83 3.60 0.01
CA PRO A 135 -26.80 2.79 -0.76
C PRO A 135 -26.28 2.50 -2.17
N GLY A 136 -26.57 1.33 -2.70
CA GLY A 136 -26.15 0.92 -4.04
C GLY A 136 -26.44 -0.58 -4.24
N SER A 137 -26.08 -1.12 -5.40
CA SER A 137 -26.28 -2.54 -5.72
C SER A 137 -25.49 -3.45 -4.75
N ASP A 138 -25.99 -4.68 -4.56
CA ASP A 138 -25.32 -5.71 -3.77
C ASP A 138 -24.23 -6.47 -4.55
N GLY A 139 -24.01 -6.09 -5.80
CA GLY A 139 -23.03 -6.73 -6.68
C GLY A 139 -22.79 -5.92 -7.95
N VAL A 140 -22.09 -6.54 -8.91
CA VAL A 140 -21.91 -5.98 -10.25
C VAL A 140 -23.24 -6.00 -10.97
N VAL A 141 -23.66 -4.84 -11.47
CA VAL A 141 -24.86 -4.68 -12.33
C VAL A 141 -24.38 -4.72 -13.76
N THR A 142 -24.85 -5.69 -14.55
CA THR A 142 -24.48 -5.90 -15.95
C THR A 142 -25.60 -5.50 -16.92
N GLU A 143 -26.85 -5.50 -16.43
CA GLU A 143 -28.02 -5.23 -17.25
C GLU A 143 -28.53 -3.81 -17.05
N PHE A 144 -28.94 -3.17 -18.15
CA PHE A 144 -29.40 -1.77 -18.13
C PHE A 144 -30.65 -1.57 -17.24
N ASP A 145 -31.61 -2.49 -17.30
CA ASP A 145 -32.84 -2.38 -16.52
C ASP A 145 -32.57 -2.49 -15.02
N GLU A 146 -31.64 -3.35 -14.62
CA GLU A 146 -31.20 -3.47 -13.23
C GLU A 146 -30.48 -2.20 -12.76
N ALA A 147 -29.61 -1.64 -13.61
CA ALA A 147 -28.94 -0.37 -13.31
C ALA A 147 -29.94 0.77 -13.12
N LEU A 148 -30.97 0.82 -13.97
CA LEU A 148 -32.03 1.83 -13.88
C LEU A 148 -32.84 1.71 -12.58
N GLU A 149 -33.15 0.49 -12.14
CA GLU A 149 -33.85 0.27 -10.87
C GLU A 149 -32.99 0.67 -9.66
N VAL A 150 -31.71 0.33 -9.66
CA VAL A 150 -30.77 0.78 -8.61
C VAL A 150 -30.67 2.31 -8.59
N ALA A 151 -30.55 2.95 -9.75
CA ALA A 151 -30.48 4.41 -9.86
C ALA A 151 -31.75 5.10 -9.34
N LYS A 152 -32.92 4.55 -9.58
CA LYS A 152 -34.19 5.07 -9.02
C LYS A 152 -34.24 4.98 -7.49
N GLN A 153 -33.68 3.92 -6.92
CA GLN A 153 -33.65 3.69 -5.46
C GLN A 153 -32.61 4.57 -4.74
N THR A 154 -31.48 4.83 -5.37
CA THR A 154 -30.33 5.47 -4.74
C THR A 154 -30.14 6.95 -5.14
N GLY A 155 -30.89 7.42 -6.14
CA GLY A 155 -30.57 8.66 -6.86
C GLY A 155 -29.61 8.37 -8.01
N PHE A 156 -29.50 9.31 -8.95
CA PHE A 156 -28.78 9.11 -10.21
C PHE A 156 -27.23 9.19 -10.09
N ASP A 157 -26.65 8.66 -9.05
CA ASP A 157 -25.19 8.57 -8.90
C ASP A 157 -24.71 7.15 -9.28
N ILE A 158 -24.51 6.92 -10.57
CA ILE A 158 -23.97 5.66 -11.09
C ILE A 158 -22.48 5.86 -11.37
N GLN A 159 -21.63 5.21 -10.58
CA GLN A 159 -20.20 5.13 -10.88
C GLN A 159 -19.92 3.89 -11.74
N GLY A 160 -19.50 4.11 -12.98
CA GLY A 160 -18.98 3.05 -13.86
C GLY A 160 -17.54 2.68 -13.52
N THR A 161 -17.22 1.38 -13.55
CA THR A 161 -15.87 0.90 -13.74
C THR A 161 -15.49 0.98 -15.22
N GLU A 162 -14.23 0.81 -15.60
CA GLU A 162 -13.72 0.95 -16.98
C GLU A 162 -14.67 0.35 -18.03
N GLY A 163 -15.24 1.22 -18.88
CA GLY A 163 -16.24 0.88 -19.90
C GLY A 163 -17.69 1.18 -19.51
N GLY A 164 -17.97 1.64 -18.30
CA GLY A 164 -19.30 2.01 -17.84
C GLY A 164 -19.64 3.48 -18.14
N TYR A 165 -20.92 3.73 -18.37
CA TYR A 165 -21.49 5.01 -18.73
C TYR A 165 -21.26 6.06 -17.64
N THR A 166 -20.61 7.17 -18.02
CA THR A 166 -20.65 8.42 -17.26
C THR A 166 -21.67 9.33 -17.91
N GLU A 167 -22.74 9.67 -17.24
CA GLU A 167 -23.48 10.92 -17.39
C GLU A 167 -23.82 11.48 -16.02
#